data_931811f0ce86c3abe2dd9b10c3e7017c
#
_entry.id   931811f0ce86c3abe2dd9b10c3e7017c
#
_cell.length_a   1.000
_cell.length_b   1.000
_cell.length_c   1.000
_cell.angle_alpha   90.00
_cell.angle_beta   90.00
_cell.angle_gamma   90.00
#
_symmetry.space_group_name_H-M   'P 1'
#
loop_
_entity.id
_entity.type
_entity.pdbx_description
1 polymer ?
#
loop_
_entity_poly.entity_id
_entity_poly.type
_entity_poly.pdbx_seq_one_letter_code
_entity_poly.pdbx_strand_id
1 'polypeptide(L)'
;MRIKIIIAALASVLLMPASAHKYVGGDISLLADYEAHSAQYYDASGQPIARLLPFFGRQGLNAMRLRLFVDPSKATDAEKGEGVKQDLDYVKALGRRIKDAGFSLLLDFHYSDTWADPAKQFTPDAWRGLSGDALNERLYDYTRNVLEEMVAAGAAPDLIQTGNEISYGMLWGPRYDEGSWQRYYAVGGTEATEKRFTSLLASAIKACREICPKARIVLHTERMAQPSYLTAFYDDMDATGLDYDIIGLSYYPYHHGPLQSLDAALTTLAERFADKEVMIVETGYYHAWQPSDVYFDYSSVYPISGAGQKAFADDLVDMLSRHGNVTGLFWWFMEANECGLDWSTNRVTDNWYNAGLFDNQTGRAMPALSSLARFNVTAGMAGHAVGGGVGGGGPVYTLGGVRVGSGNGAGQLPPGIYVTSDGRKLSIGRGHGGVAE
;
A
#
# COMPACT_ATOMS: atom_id res chain seq x y z
N MET A 1 -0.60 70.49 4.06
CA MET A 1 -0.98 69.28 3.31
C MET A 1 -0.34 68.07 4.03
N ARG A 2 -1.12 67.34 4.82
CA ARG A 2 -0.63 66.18 5.62
C ARG A 2 -0.95 64.88 4.86
N ILE A 3 0.10 64.21 4.39
CA ILE A 3 -0.02 62.93 3.71
C ILE A 3 -0.21 61.86 4.80
N LYS A 4 -1.35 61.18 4.80
CA LYS A 4 -1.63 59.98 5.62
C LYS A 4 -1.12 58.78 4.86
N ILE A 5 -0.05 58.14 5.35
CA ILE A 5 0.41 56.86 4.87
C ILE A 5 -0.45 55.79 5.52
N ILE A 6 -1.27 55.09 4.71
CA ILE A 6 -2.02 53.91 5.15
C ILE A 6 -1.10 52.71 4.93
N ILE A 7 -0.62 52.13 6.04
CA ILE A 7 0.10 50.82 6.00
C ILE A 7 -0.98 49.73 5.98
N ALA A 8 -1.15 49.11 4.82
CA ALA A 8 -1.98 47.90 4.71
C ALA A 8 -1.13 46.72 5.21
N ALA A 9 -1.46 46.20 6.39
CA ALA A 9 -0.89 44.96 6.88
C ALA A 9 -1.49 43.79 6.07
N LEU A 10 -0.72 43.18 5.15
CA LEU A 10 -1.05 41.91 4.55
C LEU A 10 -0.91 40.83 5.62
N ALA A 11 -2.03 40.34 6.16
CA ALA A 11 -2.06 39.13 6.95
C ALA A 11 -1.86 37.92 5.99
N SER A 12 -0.65 37.42 5.94
CA SER A 12 -0.36 36.13 5.30
C SER A 12 -1.03 35.04 6.12
N VAL A 13 -2.19 34.57 5.70
CA VAL A 13 -2.78 33.36 6.22
C VAL A 13 -1.87 32.21 5.75
N LEU A 14 -1.03 31.72 6.63
CA LEU A 14 -0.33 30.44 6.44
C LEU A 14 -1.42 29.35 6.41
N LEU A 15 -1.84 28.97 5.21
CA LEU A 15 -2.57 27.74 4.99
C LEU A 15 -1.66 26.60 5.44
N MET A 16 -1.86 26.08 6.65
CA MET A 16 -1.27 24.82 7.04
C MET A 16 -1.77 23.77 6.04
N PRO A 17 -0.88 22.96 5.43
CA PRO A 17 -1.34 21.88 4.58
C PRO A 17 -2.23 20.97 5.42
N ALA A 18 -3.46 20.74 4.95
CA ALA A 18 -4.32 19.72 5.51
C ALA A 18 -3.50 18.43 5.53
N SER A 19 -3.45 17.73 6.68
CA SER A 19 -2.77 16.44 6.77
C SER A 19 -3.29 15.55 5.67
N ALA A 20 -2.41 15.09 4.76
CA ALA A 20 -2.79 14.23 3.67
C ALA A 20 -3.47 12.98 4.23
N HIS A 21 -4.55 12.53 3.58
CA HIS A 21 -5.23 11.30 3.96
C HIS A 21 -4.24 10.13 3.82
N LYS A 22 -4.11 9.33 4.87
CA LYS A 22 -3.24 8.15 4.83
C LYS A 22 -4.05 6.89 4.60
N TYR A 23 -3.56 6.04 3.71
CA TYR A 23 -4.11 4.74 3.37
C TYR A 23 -3.26 3.66 4.04
N VAL A 24 -3.86 2.81 4.86
CA VAL A 24 -3.17 1.70 5.50
C VAL A 24 -4.00 0.43 5.45
N GLY A 25 -3.36 -0.64 5.03
CA GLY A 25 -4.01 -1.94 4.89
C GLY A 25 -3.11 -2.97 4.24
N GLY A 26 -3.64 -3.73 3.30
CA GLY A 26 -2.87 -4.73 2.56
C GLY A 26 -3.61 -5.28 1.36
N ASP A 27 -2.90 -6.12 0.61
CA ASP A 27 -3.48 -6.93 -0.44
C ASP A 27 -4.25 -8.10 0.19
N ILE A 28 -5.53 -8.22 -0.15
CA ILE A 28 -6.42 -9.28 0.33
C ILE A 28 -7.08 -10.03 -0.83
N SER A 29 -6.37 -10.13 -1.94
CA SER A 29 -6.92 -10.70 -3.18
C SER A 29 -7.27 -12.18 -3.09
N LEU A 30 -6.87 -12.90 -2.05
CA LEU A 30 -7.22 -14.29 -1.79
C LEU A 30 -8.24 -14.48 -0.66
N LEU A 31 -8.76 -13.37 -0.08
CA LEU A 31 -9.69 -13.46 1.05
C LEU A 31 -10.90 -14.37 0.77
N ALA A 32 -11.50 -14.27 -0.42
CA ALA A 32 -12.66 -15.08 -0.77
C ALA A 32 -12.31 -16.58 -0.87
N ASP A 33 -11.09 -16.92 -1.31
CA ASP A 33 -10.59 -18.29 -1.35
C ASP A 33 -10.35 -18.84 0.07
N TYR A 34 -9.69 -18.08 0.93
CA TYR A 34 -9.49 -18.48 2.34
C TYR A 34 -10.81 -18.73 3.06
N GLU A 35 -11.81 -17.87 2.84
CA GLU A 35 -13.17 -18.07 3.37
C GLU A 35 -13.84 -19.32 2.80
N ALA A 36 -13.75 -19.56 1.49
CA ALA A 36 -14.31 -20.74 0.82
C ALA A 36 -13.69 -22.06 1.31
N HIS A 37 -12.39 -22.03 1.62
CA HIS A 37 -11.65 -23.17 2.18
C HIS A 37 -11.79 -23.30 3.70
N SER A 38 -12.55 -22.41 4.35
CA SER A 38 -12.82 -22.41 5.80
C SER A 38 -11.59 -22.19 6.67
N ALA A 39 -10.64 -21.37 6.22
CA ALA A 39 -9.52 -20.94 7.04
C ALA A 39 -10.01 -20.28 8.35
N GLN A 40 -9.36 -20.60 9.46
CA GLN A 40 -9.78 -20.15 10.79
C GLN A 40 -8.97 -18.95 11.24
N TYR A 41 -9.66 -17.89 11.63
CA TYR A 41 -9.04 -16.64 12.08
C TYR A 41 -9.43 -16.32 13.51
N TYR A 42 -8.44 -15.89 14.29
CA TYR A 42 -8.62 -15.49 15.69
C TYR A 42 -7.93 -14.15 15.94
N ASP A 43 -8.48 -13.35 16.82
CA ASP A 43 -7.78 -12.15 17.29
C ASP A 43 -6.55 -12.51 18.17
N ALA A 44 -5.78 -11.50 18.59
CA ALA A 44 -4.60 -11.72 19.41
C ALA A 44 -4.90 -12.40 20.76
N SER A 45 -6.14 -12.28 21.27
CA SER A 45 -6.60 -12.95 22.50
C SER A 45 -7.09 -14.37 22.26
N GLY A 46 -7.21 -14.81 21.00
CA GLY A 46 -7.72 -16.12 20.62
C GLY A 46 -9.25 -16.19 20.46
N GLN A 47 -9.94 -15.05 20.37
CA GLN A 47 -11.37 -15.04 20.07
C GLN A 47 -11.58 -15.20 18.56
N PRO A 48 -12.54 -16.03 18.13
CA PRO A 48 -12.80 -16.23 16.70
C PRO A 48 -13.19 -14.93 15.98
N ILE A 49 -12.65 -14.72 14.78
CA ILE A 49 -12.99 -13.61 13.89
C ILE A 49 -13.97 -14.14 12.84
N ALA A 50 -15.24 -13.78 12.97
CA ALA A 50 -16.26 -14.23 12.02
C ALA A 50 -16.15 -13.56 10.63
N ARG A 51 -15.62 -12.33 10.55
CA ARG A 51 -15.50 -11.56 9.31
C ARG A 51 -14.25 -10.68 9.37
N LEU A 52 -13.30 -10.87 8.44
CA LEU A 52 -12.01 -10.19 8.45
C LEU A 52 -12.13 -8.68 8.16
N LEU A 53 -12.91 -8.26 7.18
CA LEU A 53 -13.04 -6.83 6.87
C LEU A 53 -13.47 -5.98 8.06
N PRO A 54 -14.57 -6.28 8.79
CA PRO A 54 -14.90 -5.55 10.00
C PRO A 54 -13.83 -5.65 11.11
N PHE A 55 -13.09 -6.76 11.18
CA PHE A 55 -11.98 -6.89 12.11
C PHE A 55 -10.84 -5.93 11.76
N PHE A 56 -10.40 -5.88 10.52
CA PHE A 56 -9.36 -4.97 10.05
C PHE A 56 -9.73 -3.48 10.29
N GLY A 57 -11.00 -3.10 10.05
CA GLY A 57 -11.47 -1.74 10.35
C GLY A 57 -11.34 -1.40 11.84
N ARG A 58 -11.70 -2.34 12.75
CA ARG A 58 -11.49 -2.15 14.20
C ARG A 58 -10.02 -2.08 14.61
N GLN A 59 -9.12 -2.69 13.82
CA GLN A 59 -7.67 -2.55 14.04
C GLN A 59 -7.12 -1.20 13.54
N GLY A 60 -7.93 -0.36 12.88
CA GLY A 60 -7.51 0.96 12.39
C GLY A 60 -7.03 0.97 10.94
N LEU A 61 -7.19 -0.13 10.19
CA LEU A 61 -6.94 -0.15 8.76
C LEU A 61 -8.09 0.51 8.00
N ASN A 62 -7.81 1.14 6.87
CA ASN A 62 -8.80 1.92 6.11
C ASN A 62 -8.75 1.72 4.60
N ALA A 63 -7.82 0.90 4.08
CA ALA A 63 -7.66 0.65 2.66
C ALA A 63 -7.35 -0.81 2.38
N MET A 64 -7.80 -1.34 1.22
CA MET A 64 -7.47 -2.69 0.76
C MET A 64 -7.05 -2.65 -0.70
N ARG A 65 -6.10 -3.49 -1.07
CA ARG A 65 -5.61 -3.67 -2.44
C ARG A 65 -6.16 -4.98 -3.02
N LEU A 66 -6.58 -4.94 -4.29
CA LEU A 66 -6.97 -6.10 -5.07
C LEU A 66 -6.24 -6.12 -6.40
N ARG A 67 -5.67 -7.28 -6.73
CA ARG A 67 -5.11 -7.59 -8.06
C ARG A 67 -6.22 -7.96 -9.03
N LEU A 68 -5.99 -7.66 -10.31
CA LEU A 68 -6.84 -8.09 -11.41
C LEU A 68 -5.99 -8.64 -12.56
N PHE A 69 -6.26 -9.86 -12.97
CA PHE A 69 -5.71 -10.49 -14.18
C PHE A 69 -6.72 -10.40 -15.34
N VAL A 70 -6.24 -10.45 -16.58
CA VAL A 70 -7.11 -10.34 -17.76
C VAL A 70 -7.91 -11.64 -17.97
N ASP A 71 -7.23 -12.77 -18.03
CA ASP A 71 -7.84 -14.11 -18.09
C ASP A 71 -6.99 -15.13 -17.30
N PRO A 72 -7.17 -15.22 -15.97
CA PRO A 72 -6.39 -16.15 -15.14
C PRO A 72 -6.62 -17.63 -15.47
N SER A 73 -7.63 -17.97 -16.29
CA SER A 73 -7.80 -19.34 -16.78
C SER A 73 -6.62 -19.83 -17.61
N LYS A 74 -5.87 -18.90 -18.25
CA LYS A 74 -4.68 -19.13 -19.07
C LYS A 74 -3.40 -19.32 -18.26
N ALA A 75 -3.43 -19.00 -16.96
CA ALA A 75 -2.29 -19.25 -16.10
C ALA A 75 -1.97 -20.75 -16.01
N THR A 76 -0.69 -21.09 -15.82
CA THR A 76 -0.27 -22.47 -15.57
C THR A 76 -0.76 -22.96 -14.21
N ASP A 77 -0.74 -24.29 -14.02
CA ASP A 77 -1.13 -24.86 -12.71
C ASP A 77 -0.23 -24.36 -11.57
N ALA A 78 1.06 -24.15 -11.83
CA ALA A 78 1.99 -23.57 -10.87
C ALA A 78 1.57 -22.15 -10.48
N GLU A 79 1.27 -21.27 -11.45
CA GLU A 79 0.83 -19.89 -11.18
C GLU A 79 -0.54 -19.84 -10.49
N LYS A 80 -1.44 -20.75 -10.82
CA LYS A 80 -2.71 -20.93 -10.08
C LYS A 80 -2.46 -21.36 -8.64
N GLY A 81 -1.47 -22.24 -8.42
CA GLY A 81 -0.98 -22.59 -7.08
C GLY A 81 -0.40 -21.40 -6.32
N GLU A 82 0.25 -20.47 -7.02
CA GLU A 82 0.74 -19.21 -6.45
C GLU A 82 -0.37 -18.18 -6.19
N GLY A 83 -1.63 -18.46 -6.52
CA GLY A 83 -2.78 -17.59 -6.23
C GLY A 83 -3.28 -16.75 -7.40
N VAL A 84 -2.97 -17.11 -8.66
CA VAL A 84 -3.55 -16.46 -9.85
C VAL A 84 -4.97 -16.95 -10.08
N LYS A 85 -5.97 -16.13 -9.71
CA LYS A 85 -7.41 -16.46 -9.80
C LYS A 85 -8.29 -15.26 -10.09
N GLN A 86 -7.84 -14.07 -9.79
CA GLN A 86 -8.61 -12.83 -9.69
C GLN A 86 -9.01 -12.33 -11.08
N ASP A 87 -10.08 -12.91 -11.65
CA ASP A 87 -10.77 -12.35 -12.80
C ASP A 87 -11.71 -11.19 -12.41
N LEU A 88 -12.35 -10.59 -13.39
CA LEU A 88 -13.20 -9.42 -13.17
C LEU A 88 -14.39 -9.72 -12.24
N ASP A 89 -15.03 -10.89 -12.36
CA ASP A 89 -16.19 -11.23 -11.52
C ASP A 89 -15.79 -11.43 -10.07
N TYR A 90 -14.64 -12.09 -9.83
CA TYR A 90 -14.06 -12.25 -8.50
C TYR A 90 -13.74 -10.87 -7.89
N VAL A 91 -13.06 -10.01 -8.63
CA VAL A 91 -12.63 -8.68 -8.15
C VAL A 91 -13.82 -7.75 -7.91
N LYS A 92 -14.85 -7.76 -8.76
CA LYS A 92 -16.10 -7.02 -8.53
C LYS A 92 -16.77 -7.45 -7.21
N ALA A 93 -16.91 -8.77 -6.99
CA ALA A 93 -17.56 -9.30 -5.80
C ALA A 93 -16.80 -8.93 -4.51
N LEU A 94 -15.47 -9.11 -4.49
CA LEU A 94 -14.67 -8.78 -3.32
C LEU A 94 -14.53 -7.25 -3.14
N GLY A 95 -14.36 -6.49 -4.23
CA GLY A 95 -14.30 -5.02 -4.22
C GLY A 95 -15.58 -4.40 -3.66
N ARG A 96 -16.76 -4.92 -4.01
CA ARG A 96 -18.04 -4.51 -3.42
C ARG A 96 -18.03 -4.73 -1.91
N ARG A 97 -17.59 -5.88 -1.43
CA ARG A 97 -17.49 -6.17 0.02
C ARG A 97 -16.56 -5.21 0.75
N ILE A 98 -15.44 -4.84 0.12
CA ILE A 98 -14.49 -3.86 0.65
C ILE A 98 -15.17 -2.49 0.79
N LYS A 99 -15.85 -2.02 -0.25
CA LYS A 99 -16.57 -0.73 -0.23
C LYS A 99 -17.71 -0.72 0.79
N ASP A 100 -18.49 -1.79 0.87
CA ASP A 100 -19.59 -1.95 1.84
C ASP A 100 -19.08 -1.97 3.30
N ALA A 101 -17.83 -2.41 3.52
CA ALA A 101 -17.17 -2.36 4.82
C ALA A 101 -16.54 -0.99 5.14
N GLY A 102 -16.61 -0.02 4.24
CA GLY A 102 -16.15 1.36 4.43
C GLY A 102 -14.66 1.58 4.14
N PHE A 103 -13.99 0.66 3.45
CA PHE A 103 -12.58 0.81 3.06
C PHE A 103 -12.43 1.55 1.73
N SER A 104 -11.30 2.23 1.57
CA SER A 104 -10.80 2.62 0.26
C SER A 104 -10.30 1.39 -0.48
N LEU A 105 -10.52 1.37 -1.80
CA LEU A 105 -10.09 0.29 -2.69
C LEU A 105 -8.97 0.77 -3.61
N LEU A 106 -7.82 0.10 -3.57
CA LEU A 106 -6.77 0.18 -4.58
C LEU A 106 -6.93 -1.00 -5.52
N LEU A 107 -7.27 -0.72 -6.78
CA LEU A 107 -7.35 -1.71 -7.85
C LEU A 107 -6.03 -1.77 -8.60
N ASP A 108 -5.41 -2.94 -8.63
CA ASP A 108 -4.15 -3.20 -9.30
C ASP A 108 -4.35 -4.00 -10.59
N PHE A 109 -4.17 -3.34 -11.73
CA PHE A 109 -4.19 -3.98 -13.04
C PHE A 109 -2.86 -4.64 -13.35
N HIS A 110 -2.80 -5.96 -13.42
CA HIS A 110 -1.62 -6.67 -13.93
C HIS A 110 -1.47 -6.59 -15.47
N TYR A 111 -2.57 -6.35 -16.20
CA TYR A 111 -2.62 -6.36 -17.68
C TYR A 111 -1.99 -7.61 -18.29
N SER A 112 -2.13 -8.74 -17.63
CA SER A 112 -1.62 -10.05 -17.99
C SER A 112 -2.64 -11.12 -17.59
N ASP A 113 -2.51 -12.31 -18.16
CA ASP A 113 -3.30 -13.49 -17.76
C ASP A 113 -2.73 -14.16 -16.49
N THR A 114 -1.56 -13.70 -16.05
CA THR A 114 -0.82 -14.21 -14.89
C THR A 114 -0.05 -13.06 -14.20
N TRP A 115 0.79 -13.41 -13.24
CA TRP A 115 1.67 -12.46 -12.56
C TRP A 115 2.41 -11.57 -13.56
N ALA A 116 2.31 -10.26 -13.37
CA ALA A 116 3.16 -9.26 -13.96
C ALA A 116 4.13 -8.76 -12.88
N ASP A 117 5.43 -8.88 -13.13
CA ASP A 117 6.49 -8.51 -12.22
C ASP A 117 7.76 -8.14 -13.02
N PRO A 118 8.89 -7.76 -12.39
CA PRO A 118 10.10 -7.35 -13.11
C PRO A 118 10.69 -8.42 -14.03
N ALA A 119 10.36 -9.70 -13.84
CA ALA A 119 10.83 -10.80 -14.67
C ALA A 119 9.86 -11.14 -15.81
N LYS A 120 8.59 -10.73 -15.73
CA LYS A 120 7.55 -11.11 -16.68
C LYS A 120 6.43 -10.06 -16.76
N GLN A 121 6.15 -9.59 -17.98
CA GLN A 121 5.08 -8.64 -18.31
C GLN A 121 4.41 -9.12 -19.59
N PHE A 122 3.85 -10.36 -19.54
CA PHE A 122 3.34 -11.00 -20.75
C PHE A 122 2.07 -10.34 -21.26
N THR A 123 2.01 -10.12 -22.57
CA THR A 123 0.77 -9.72 -23.23
C THR A 123 -0.27 -10.84 -23.09
N PRO A 124 -1.52 -10.56 -22.69
CA PRO A 124 -2.59 -11.54 -22.63
C PRO A 124 -2.76 -12.32 -23.95
N ASP A 125 -3.08 -13.60 -23.86
CA ASP A 125 -3.24 -14.44 -25.06
C ASP A 125 -4.28 -13.89 -26.03
N ALA A 126 -5.36 -13.30 -25.52
CA ALA A 126 -6.41 -12.68 -26.33
C ALA A 126 -5.95 -11.41 -27.10
N TRP A 127 -4.81 -10.84 -26.72
CA TRP A 127 -4.23 -9.64 -27.34
C TRP A 127 -3.01 -9.97 -28.21
N ARG A 128 -2.71 -11.24 -28.40
CA ARG A 128 -1.58 -11.72 -29.21
C ARG A 128 -1.67 -11.15 -30.64
N GLY A 129 -0.54 -10.63 -31.12
CA GLY A 129 -0.44 -10.03 -32.45
C GLY A 129 -0.87 -8.57 -32.55
N LEU A 130 -1.42 -7.99 -31.46
CA LEU A 130 -1.68 -6.55 -31.42
C LEU A 130 -0.37 -5.79 -31.13
N SER A 131 -0.21 -4.64 -31.79
CA SER A 131 0.94 -3.74 -31.60
C SER A 131 0.55 -2.30 -31.94
N GLY A 132 1.38 -1.33 -31.53
CA GLY A 132 1.14 0.10 -31.83
C GLY A 132 -0.26 0.54 -31.38
N ASP A 133 -0.94 1.30 -32.24
CA ASP A 133 -2.25 1.88 -31.92
C ASP A 133 -3.32 0.83 -31.58
N ALA A 134 -3.30 -0.34 -32.24
CA ALA A 134 -4.26 -1.40 -31.95
C ALA A 134 -4.09 -1.99 -30.54
N LEU A 135 -2.85 -2.07 -30.02
CA LEU A 135 -2.60 -2.51 -28.64
C LEU A 135 -3.00 -1.41 -27.64
N ASN A 136 -2.70 -0.15 -27.95
CA ASN A 136 -3.12 1.00 -27.16
C ASN A 136 -4.64 1.09 -27.02
N GLU A 137 -5.37 0.93 -28.13
CA GLU A 137 -6.84 0.91 -28.15
C GLU A 137 -7.40 -0.27 -27.35
N ARG A 138 -6.82 -1.46 -27.50
CA ARG A 138 -7.22 -2.63 -26.73
C ARG A 138 -7.04 -2.43 -25.21
N LEU A 139 -5.92 -1.84 -24.81
CA LEU A 139 -5.64 -1.55 -23.40
C LEU A 139 -6.62 -0.51 -22.83
N TYR A 140 -6.89 0.55 -23.61
CA TYR A 140 -7.89 1.57 -23.25
C TYR A 140 -9.28 0.94 -23.08
N ASP A 141 -9.75 0.17 -24.06
CA ASP A 141 -11.07 -0.46 -24.04
C ASP A 141 -11.21 -1.44 -22.89
N TYR A 142 -10.17 -2.26 -22.62
CA TYR A 142 -10.17 -3.19 -21.50
C TYR A 142 -10.27 -2.44 -20.16
N THR A 143 -9.41 -1.45 -19.96
CA THR A 143 -9.40 -0.65 -18.72
C THR A 143 -10.73 0.05 -18.49
N ARG A 144 -11.28 0.67 -19.55
CA ARG A 144 -12.57 1.34 -19.51
C ARG A 144 -13.69 0.36 -19.12
N ASN A 145 -13.79 -0.78 -19.82
CA ASN A 145 -14.84 -1.77 -19.58
C ASN A 145 -14.78 -2.34 -18.15
N VAL A 146 -13.57 -2.66 -17.65
CA VAL A 146 -13.36 -3.11 -16.25
C VAL A 146 -13.87 -2.07 -15.28
N LEU A 147 -13.49 -0.80 -15.45
CA LEU A 147 -13.89 0.26 -14.51
C LEU A 147 -15.39 0.56 -14.58
N GLU A 148 -16.02 0.53 -15.76
CA GLU A 148 -17.48 0.64 -15.91
C GLU A 148 -18.20 -0.46 -15.12
N GLU A 149 -17.75 -1.72 -15.24
CA GLU A 149 -18.31 -2.85 -14.51
C GLU A 149 -18.05 -2.77 -12.98
N MET A 150 -16.87 -2.35 -12.56
CA MET A 150 -16.55 -2.13 -11.14
C MET A 150 -17.46 -1.05 -10.53
N VAL A 151 -17.66 0.07 -11.24
CA VAL A 151 -18.57 1.14 -10.81
C VAL A 151 -20.01 0.64 -10.73
N ALA A 152 -20.49 -0.07 -11.76
CA ALA A 152 -21.82 -0.63 -11.79
C ALA A 152 -22.07 -1.65 -10.65
N ALA A 153 -21.04 -2.40 -10.27
CA ALA A 153 -21.09 -3.35 -9.14
C ALA A 153 -21.03 -2.66 -7.76
N GLY A 154 -20.83 -1.34 -7.70
CA GLY A 154 -20.60 -0.62 -6.43
C GLY A 154 -19.22 -0.87 -5.81
N ALA A 155 -18.26 -1.25 -6.63
CA ALA A 155 -16.86 -1.50 -6.29
C ALA A 155 -15.91 -0.45 -6.91
N ALA A 156 -16.38 0.80 -7.09
CA ALA A 156 -15.58 1.86 -7.68
C ALA A 156 -14.27 2.06 -6.89
N PRO A 157 -13.10 1.97 -7.55
CA PRO A 157 -11.82 2.15 -6.88
C PRO A 157 -11.58 3.62 -6.49
N ASP A 158 -10.89 3.83 -5.37
CA ASP A 158 -10.39 5.15 -4.94
C ASP A 158 -8.97 5.41 -5.44
N LEU A 159 -8.22 4.34 -5.69
CA LEU A 159 -6.86 4.31 -6.18
C LEU A 159 -6.79 3.28 -7.32
N ILE A 160 -6.09 3.59 -8.40
CA ILE A 160 -5.92 2.70 -9.55
C ILE A 160 -4.45 2.59 -9.90
N GLN A 161 -3.92 1.39 -9.85
CA GLN A 161 -2.57 1.06 -10.25
C GLN A 161 -2.60 0.55 -11.70
N THR A 162 -1.97 1.32 -12.60
CA THR A 162 -1.95 1.03 -14.04
C THR A 162 -0.73 0.20 -14.42
N GLY A 163 -0.74 -1.05 -14.04
CA GLY A 163 0.36 -2.01 -14.17
C GLY A 163 1.07 -2.29 -12.84
N ASN A 164 1.52 -3.52 -12.66
CA ASN A 164 2.26 -3.98 -11.48
C ASN A 164 3.75 -4.08 -11.76
N GLU A 165 4.59 -3.41 -10.94
CA GLU A 165 6.06 -3.44 -11.01
C GLU A 165 6.63 -3.23 -12.42
N ILE A 166 6.22 -2.13 -13.05
CA ILE A 166 6.42 -1.85 -14.48
C ILE A 166 7.76 -1.20 -14.83
N SER A 167 8.79 -1.35 -14.01
CA SER A 167 10.11 -0.75 -14.22
C SER A 167 10.75 -1.08 -15.57
N TYR A 168 10.43 -2.25 -16.12
CA TYR A 168 10.88 -2.69 -17.44
C TYR A 168 9.80 -2.59 -18.53
N GLY A 169 8.73 -1.80 -18.27
CA GLY A 169 7.59 -1.68 -19.13
C GLY A 169 6.52 -2.73 -18.88
N MET A 170 5.52 -2.78 -19.72
CA MET A 170 4.36 -3.67 -19.64
C MET A 170 4.02 -4.24 -21.02
N LEU A 171 3.23 -5.32 -21.04
CA LEU A 171 2.76 -5.94 -22.30
C LEU A 171 3.91 -6.23 -23.28
N TRP A 172 4.99 -6.86 -22.76
CA TRP A 172 6.23 -7.06 -23.54
C TRP A 172 6.01 -7.81 -24.85
N GLY A 173 5.11 -8.78 -24.85
CA GLY A 173 4.85 -9.69 -25.96
C GLY A 173 4.36 -11.05 -25.47
N PRO A 174 4.24 -12.04 -26.39
CA PRO A 174 3.78 -13.38 -26.05
C PRO A 174 4.71 -14.08 -25.05
N ARG A 175 4.12 -14.84 -24.13
CA ARG A 175 4.81 -15.54 -23.02
C ARG A 175 6.01 -16.40 -23.47
N TYR A 176 5.87 -17.11 -24.58
CA TYR A 176 6.87 -18.08 -25.05
C TYR A 176 7.71 -17.59 -26.22
N ASP A 177 7.75 -16.28 -26.45
CA ASP A 177 8.52 -15.65 -27.53
C ASP A 177 9.36 -14.49 -27.00
N GLU A 178 10.33 -14.82 -26.13
CA GLU A 178 11.21 -13.85 -25.48
C GLU A 178 11.97 -12.96 -26.49
N GLY A 179 12.31 -13.51 -27.65
CA GLY A 179 13.03 -12.77 -28.71
C GLY A 179 12.22 -11.61 -29.29
N SER A 180 10.88 -11.64 -29.13
CA SER A 180 9.98 -10.58 -29.60
C SER A 180 9.61 -9.56 -28.49
N TRP A 181 10.08 -9.73 -27.27
CA TRP A 181 9.65 -8.88 -26.15
C TRP A 181 10.13 -7.43 -26.28
N GLN A 182 9.20 -6.50 -26.09
CA GLN A 182 9.41 -5.06 -26.12
C GLN A 182 9.52 -4.51 -24.70
N ARG A 183 10.72 -4.61 -24.10
CA ARG A 183 11.00 -4.10 -22.77
C ARG A 183 11.34 -2.62 -22.81
N TYR A 184 10.99 -1.90 -21.73
CA TYR A 184 11.42 -0.54 -21.47
C TYR A 184 12.59 -0.54 -20.47
N TYR A 185 13.52 0.40 -20.66
CA TYR A 185 14.61 0.62 -19.69
C TYR A 185 14.81 2.13 -19.52
N ALA A 186 14.58 2.65 -18.30
CA ALA A 186 14.78 4.06 -17.97
C ALA A 186 16.21 4.56 -18.22
N VAL A 187 17.20 3.66 -18.07
CA VAL A 187 18.60 3.95 -18.36
C VAL A 187 19.08 3.06 -19.50
N GLY A 188 19.43 3.66 -20.63
CA GLY A 188 19.89 2.94 -21.83
C GLY A 188 18.78 2.40 -22.71
N GLY A 189 17.53 2.85 -22.51
CA GLY A 189 16.41 2.62 -23.42
C GLY A 189 16.56 3.38 -24.73
N THR A 190 15.63 3.16 -25.67
CA THR A 190 15.55 3.88 -26.93
C THR A 190 14.27 4.72 -26.97
N GLU A 191 14.27 5.82 -27.74
CA GLU A 191 13.08 6.64 -27.97
C GLU A 191 11.86 5.79 -28.40
N ALA A 192 12.06 4.75 -29.19
CA ALA A 192 11.00 3.87 -29.62
C ALA A 192 10.40 3.04 -28.48
N THR A 193 11.23 2.51 -27.57
CA THR A 193 10.76 1.72 -26.41
C THR A 193 10.10 2.61 -25.36
N GLU A 194 10.60 3.81 -25.16
CA GLU A 194 10.01 4.82 -24.28
C GLU A 194 8.64 5.24 -24.81
N LYS A 195 8.55 5.66 -26.08
CA LYS A 195 7.29 6.06 -26.71
C LYS A 195 6.25 4.96 -26.69
N ARG A 196 6.66 3.70 -26.93
CA ARG A 196 5.75 2.56 -26.83
C ARG A 196 5.18 2.44 -25.41
N PHE A 197 6.04 2.43 -24.42
CA PHE A 197 5.64 2.24 -23.02
C PHE A 197 4.75 3.37 -22.53
N THR A 198 5.15 4.62 -22.75
CA THR A 198 4.39 5.79 -22.30
C THR A 198 3.05 5.93 -23.01
N SER A 199 2.94 5.50 -24.29
CA SER A 199 1.66 5.48 -25.00
C SER A 199 0.69 4.44 -24.45
N LEU A 200 1.19 3.28 -23.99
CA LEU A 200 0.37 2.28 -23.28
C LEU A 200 -0.15 2.86 -21.95
N LEU A 201 0.73 3.45 -21.14
CA LEU A 201 0.32 4.08 -19.89
C LEU A 201 -0.70 5.20 -20.10
N ALA A 202 -0.46 6.07 -21.08
CA ALA A 202 -1.39 7.15 -21.44
C ALA A 202 -2.77 6.63 -21.81
N SER A 203 -2.85 5.49 -22.53
CA SER A 203 -4.11 4.85 -22.90
C SER A 203 -4.87 4.31 -21.68
N ALA A 204 -4.17 3.63 -20.76
CA ALA A 204 -4.75 3.13 -19.53
C ALA A 204 -5.22 4.29 -18.62
N ILE A 205 -4.37 5.30 -18.41
CA ILE A 205 -4.67 6.48 -17.58
C ILE A 205 -5.87 7.25 -18.13
N LYS A 206 -5.95 7.43 -19.46
CA LYS A 206 -7.10 8.08 -20.11
C LYS A 206 -8.41 7.38 -19.73
N ALA A 207 -8.48 6.06 -19.84
CA ALA A 207 -9.66 5.30 -19.44
C ALA A 207 -9.99 5.48 -17.94
N CYS A 208 -8.97 5.48 -17.09
CA CYS A 208 -9.13 5.71 -15.64
C CYS A 208 -9.75 7.09 -15.35
N ARG A 209 -9.23 8.15 -15.96
CA ARG A 209 -9.72 9.52 -15.76
C ARG A 209 -11.14 9.71 -16.29
N GLU A 210 -11.50 9.04 -17.40
CA GLU A 210 -12.86 9.14 -17.97
C GLU A 210 -13.91 8.45 -17.09
N ILE A 211 -13.62 7.27 -16.54
CA ILE A 211 -14.60 6.48 -15.79
C ILE A 211 -14.56 6.74 -14.28
N CYS A 212 -13.36 6.93 -13.73
CA CYS A 212 -13.14 7.17 -12.31
C CYS A 212 -12.36 8.48 -12.09
N PRO A 213 -12.91 9.66 -12.45
CA PRO A 213 -12.16 10.93 -12.44
C PRO A 213 -11.68 11.38 -11.07
N LYS A 214 -12.20 10.79 -9.99
CA LYS A 214 -11.79 11.07 -8.61
C LYS A 214 -10.75 10.08 -8.09
N ALA A 215 -10.58 8.96 -8.78
CA ALA A 215 -9.58 7.96 -8.38
C ALA A 215 -8.17 8.51 -8.64
N ARG A 216 -7.25 8.20 -7.74
CA ARG A 216 -5.87 8.61 -7.88
C ARG A 216 -5.08 7.51 -8.60
N ILE A 217 -4.24 7.92 -9.54
CA ILE A 217 -3.47 7.01 -10.39
C ILE A 217 -2.11 6.75 -9.79
N VAL A 218 -1.77 5.47 -9.66
CA VAL A 218 -0.50 4.97 -9.10
C VAL A 218 0.33 4.36 -10.23
N LEU A 219 1.57 4.81 -10.40
CA LEU A 219 2.60 4.10 -11.18
C LEU A 219 3.49 3.33 -10.23
N HIS A 220 3.61 2.02 -10.43
CA HIS A 220 4.24 1.09 -9.48
C HIS A 220 5.56 0.52 -9.98
N THR A 221 6.62 0.70 -9.18
CA THR A 221 7.96 0.16 -9.46
C THR A 221 8.58 -0.49 -8.21
N GLU A 222 9.64 -1.30 -8.40
CA GLU A 222 10.36 -2.01 -7.33
C GLU A 222 11.83 -1.55 -7.20
N ARG A 223 12.22 -0.44 -7.82
CA ARG A 223 13.62 -0.02 -8.01
C ARG A 223 14.29 0.66 -6.82
N MET A 224 13.83 0.39 -5.60
CA MET A 224 14.35 0.99 -4.37
C MET A 224 15.87 0.79 -4.16
N ALA A 225 16.40 -0.39 -4.52
CA ALA A 225 17.83 -0.69 -4.41
C ALA A 225 18.70 0.00 -5.48
N GLN A 226 18.09 0.67 -6.46
CA GLN A 226 18.77 1.31 -7.59
C GLN A 226 18.25 2.74 -7.80
N PRO A 227 18.65 3.70 -6.95
CA PRO A 227 18.06 5.06 -6.94
C PRO A 227 18.13 5.80 -8.28
N SER A 228 19.20 5.59 -9.06
CA SER A 228 19.35 6.22 -10.39
C SER A 228 18.34 5.69 -11.41
N TYR A 229 18.00 4.40 -11.36
CA TYR A 229 16.95 3.83 -12.21
C TYR A 229 15.56 4.28 -11.74
N LEU A 230 15.35 4.33 -10.42
CA LEU A 230 14.11 4.79 -9.82
C LEU A 230 13.78 6.21 -10.26
N THR A 231 14.72 7.14 -10.10
CA THR A 231 14.52 8.55 -10.49
C THR A 231 14.39 8.71 -12.00
N ALA A 232 15.22 8.04 -12.80
CA ALA A 232 15.15 8.12 -14.24
C ALA A 232 13.79 7.61 -14.78
N PHE A 233 13.22 6.56 -14.19
CA PHE A 233 11.89 6.08 -14.57
C PHE A 233 10.83 7.18 -14.44
N TYR A 234 10.74 7.83 -13.27
CA TYR A 234 9.72 8.86 -13.04
C TYR A 234 10.04 10.18 -13.78
N ASP A 235 11.32 10.49 -14.02
CA ASP A 235 11.71 11.60 -14.90
C ASP A 235 11.18 11.43 -16.32
N ASP A 236 11.31 10.22 -16.88
CA ASP A 236 10.80 9.91 -18.21
C ASP A 236 9.26 9.98 -18.26
N MET A 237 8.57 9.52 -17.18
CA MET A 237 7.11 9.61 -17.08
C MET A 237 6.66 11.09 -17.04
N ASP A 238 7.32 11.92 -16.24
CA ASP A 238 7.02 13.36 -16.15
C ASP A 238 7.36 14.11 -17.44
N ALA A 239 8.49 13.77 -18.10
CA ALA A 239 8.89 14.38 -19.36
C ALA A 239 7.90 14.12 -20.50
N THR A 240 7.18 13.00 -20.47
CA THR A 240 6.11 12.68 -21.44
C THR A 240 4.74 13.25 -21.06
N GLY A 241 4.62 13.89 -19.90
CA GLY A 241 3.39 14.54 -19.43
C GLY A 241 2.29 13.56 -19.02
N LEU A 242 2.65 12.36 -18.53
CA LEU A 242 1.68 11.39 -18.02
C LEU A 242 0.94 11.95 -16.79
N ASP A 243 -0.39 11.81 -16.80
CA ASP A 243 -1.28 12.28 -15.72
C ASP A 243 -1.43 11.24 -14.61
N TYR A 244 -0.38 11.08 -13.78
CA TYR A 244 -0.42 10.24 -12.58
C TYR A 244 -0.24 11.06 -11.31
N ASP A 245 -0.71 10.52 -10.17
CA ASP A 245 -0.75 11.23 -8.88
C ASP A 245 0.27 10.70 -7.88
N ILE A 246 0.61 9.39 -7.96
CA ILE A 246 1.26 8.66 -6.89
C ILE A 246 2.40 7.80 -7.44
N ILE A 247 3.54 7.88 -6.80
CA ILE A 247 4.67 6.97 -6.96
C ILE A 247 4.44 5.77 -6.05
N GLY A 248 4.12 4.61 -6.63
CA GLY A 248 3.94 3.34 -5.91
C GLY A 248 5.24 2.54 -5.88
N LEU A 249 5.57 1.98 -4.72
CA LEU A 249 6.82 1.25 -4.53
C LEU A 249 6.56 -0.11 -3.86
N SER A 250 7.24 -1.16 -4.34
CA SER A 250 7.47 -2.37 -3.57
C SER A 250 8.70 -2.18 -2.67
N TYR A 251 8.58 -2.55 -1.40
CA TYR A 251 9.72 -2.61 -0.50
C TYR A 251 9.71 -3.89 0.33
N TYR A 252 10.66 -4.74 0.06
CA TYR A 252 10.95 -5.95 0.82
C TYR A 252 12.43 -5.90 1.24
N PRO A 253 12.80 -5.86 2.54
CA PRO A 253 14.19 -5.68 2.94
C PRO A 253 15.10 -6.76 2.38
N TYR A 254 14.64 -7.99 2.31
CA TYR A 254 15.39 -9.13 1.78
C TYR A 254 15.62 -9.09 0.25
N HIS A 255 14.92 -8.23 -0.51
CA HIS A 255 15.15 -7.97 -1.93
C HIS A 255 15.79 -6.60 -2.18
N HIS A 256 15.41 -5.59 -1.40
CA HIS A 256 15.73 -4.19 -1.70
C HIS A 256 16.74 -3.55 -0.74
N GLY A 257 17.23 -4.29 0.26
CA GLY A 257 18.21 -3.79 1.22
C GLY A 257 17.59 -3.10 2.46
N PRO A 258 18.40 -2.40 3.26
CA PRO A 258 18.00 -1.91 4.57
C PRO A 258 17.00 -0.74 4.49
N LEU A 259 16.27 -0.48 5.59
CA LEU A 259 15.36 0.66 5.74
C LEU A 259 16.05 2.01 5.45
N GLN A 260 17.36 2.12 5.71
CA GLN A 260 18.14 3.33 5.38
C GLN A 260 18.17 3.62 3.88
N SER A 261 18.18 2.57 3.03
CA SER A 261 18.11 2.74 1.57
C SER A 261 16.74 3.25 1.15
N LEU A 262 15.67 2.74 1.76
CA LEU A 262 14.31 3.24 1.54
C LEU A 262 14.18 4.71 2.00
N ASP A 263 14.66 5.05 3.19
CA ASP A 263 14.64 6.41 3.76
C ASP A 263 15.33 7.42 2.82
N ALA A 264 16.51 7.06 2.30
CA ALA A 264 17.25 7.88 1.33
C ALA A 264 16.51 8.05 -0.01
N ALA A 265 15.90 6.97 -0.52
CA ALA A 265 15.12 7.03 -1.75
C ALA A 265 13.86 7.90 -1.59
N LEU A 266 13.13 7.77 -0.47
CA LEU A 266 11.96 8.61 -0.16
C LEU A 266 12.33 10.08 -0.06
N THR A 267 13.49 10.40 0.54
CA THR A 267 14.02 11.77 0.58
C THR A 267 14.26 12.30 -0.84
N THR A 268 14.95 11.53 -1.67
CA THR A 268 15.22 11.90 -3.07
C THR A 268 13.94 12.11 -3.88
N LEU A 269 12.94 11.22 -3.70
CA LEU A 269 11.65 11.35 -4.37
C LEU A 269 10.88 12.61 -3.92
N ALA A 270 10.90 12.92 -2.62
CA ALA A 270 10.25 14.12 -2.08
C ALA A 270 10.87 15.42 -2.62
N GLU A 271 12.18 15.44 -2.84
CA GLU A 271 12.88 16.59 -3.39
C GLU A 271 12.66 16.76 -4.90
N ARG A 272 12.64 15.64 -5.65
CA ARG A 272 12.60 15.66 -7.11
C ARG A 272 11.18 15.71 -7.67
N PHE A 273 10.23 15.05 -7.02
CA PHE A 273 8.82 14.92 -7.43
C PHE A 273 7.91 15.47 -6.32
N ALA A 274 8.09 16.75 -5.97
CA ALA A 274 7.43 17.39 -4.82
C ALA A 274 5.91 17.52 -4.97
N ASP A 275 5.38 17.40 -6.17
CA ASP A 275 3.95 17.38 -6.50
C ASP A 275 3.32 15.98 -6.43
N LYS A 276 4.13 14.93 -6.27
CA LYS A 276 3.66 13.55 -6.16
C LYS A 276 3.62 13.07 -4.72
N GLU A 277 2.63 12.25 -4.43
CA GLU A 277 2.64 11.43 -3.21
C GLU A 277 3.39 10.13 -3.47
N VAL A 278 3.84 9.49 -2.39
CA VAL A 278 4.49 8.17 -2.44
C VAL A 278 3.68 7.18 -1.63
N MET A 279 3.56 5.95 -2.10
CA MET A 279 2.94 4.84 -1.37
C MET A 279 3.83 3.61 -1.42
N ILE A 280 3.97 2.94 -0.29
CA ILE A 280 4.47 1.56 -0.26
C ILE A 280 3.26 0.67 -0.53
N VAL A 281 3.08 0.29 -1.80
CA VAL A 281 1.93 -0.49 -2.26
C VAL A 281 2.12 -1.99 -2.05
N GLU A 282 3.36 -2.41 -1.80
CA GLU A 282 3.73 -3.76 -1.38
C GLU A 282 4.86 -3.76 -0.37
N THR A 283 4.69 -4.49 0.72
CA THR A 283 5.73 -4.81 1.70
C THR A 283 5.36 -6.07 2.47
N GLY A 284 6.33 -6.68 3.09
CA GLY A 284 6.13 -7.84 3.96
C GLY A 284 7.40 -8.28 4.65
N TYR A 285 7.25 -9.11 5.68
CA TYR A 285 8.37 -9.76 6.36
C TYR A 285 7.93 -11.13 6.89
N TYR A 286 8.82 -12.11 6.79
CA TYR A 286 8.53 -13.48 7.18
C TYR A 286 8.44 -13.67 8.70
N HIS A 287 7.50 -14.51 9.14
CA HIS A 287 7.36 -14.86 10.56
C HIS A 287 7.59 -16.34 10.86
N ALA A 288 7.58 -17.21 9.84
CA ALA A 288 7.64 -18.67 10.02
C ALA A 288 8.95 -19.29 9.49
N TRP A 289 9.35 -18.96 8.28
CA TRP A 289 10.63 -19.39 7.68
C TRP A 289 11.07 -18.39 6.62
N GLN A 290 12.39 -18.36 6.35
CA GLN A 290 12.98 -17.54 5.29
C GLN A 290 13.01 -18.35 3.98
N PRO A 291 12.50 -17.82 2.85
CA PRO A 291 12.69 -18.41 1.55
C PRO A 291 14.16 -18.49 1.13
N SER A 292 14.45 -19.34 0.14
CA SER A 292 15.83 -19.56 -0.35
C SER A 292 16.34 -18.49 -1.31
N ASP A 293 15.43 -17.66 -1.86
CA ASP A 293 15.69 -16.68 -2.93
C ASP A 293 15.92 -15.25 -2.45
N VAL A 294 16.31 -15.07 -1.19
CA VAL A 294 16.59 -13.75 -0.62
C VAL A 294 17.99 -13.26 -0.98
N TYR A 295 18.09 -11.97 -1.35
CA TYR A 295 19.39 -11.32 -1.63
C TYR A 295 20.09 -10.83 -0.36
N PHE A 296 19.31 -10.44 0.66
CA PHE A 296 19.80 -9.91 1.92
C PHE A 296 19.17 -10.66 3.10
N ASP A 297 20.00 -11.19 3.99
CA ASP A 297 19.53 -11.83 5.22
C ASP A 297 19.45 -10.82 6.37
N TYR A 298 18.23 -10.53 6.80
CA TYR A 298 17.95 -9.66 7.95
C TYR A 298 17.54 -10.42 9.20
N SER A 299 17.67 -11.74 9.24
CA SER A 299 17.26 -12.57 10.37
C SER A 299 18.01 -12.27 11.69
N SER A 300 19.21 -11.68 11.58
CA SER A 300 19.96 -11.20 12.73
C SER A 300 19.44 -9.87 13.31
N VAL A 301 18.75 -9.06 12.51
CA VAL A 301 18.13 -7.77 12.90
C VAL A 301 16.67 -7.99 13.30
N TYR A 302 15.94 -8.70 12.45
CA TYR A 302 14.54 -9.07 12.67
C TYR A 302 14.42 -10.60 12.64
N PRO A 303 14.54 -11.30 13.77
CA PRO A 303 14.46 -12.76 13.83
C PRO A 303 13.17 -13.27 13.15
N ILE A 304 13.27 -14.40 12.41
CA ILE A 304 12.11 -15.01 11.74
C ILE A 304 11.13 -15.51 12.80
N SER A 305 10.21 -14.67 13.18
CA SER A 305 9.21 -14.88 14.22
C SER A 305 8.16 -13.76 14.18
N GLY A 306 7.03 -13.94 14.85
CA GLY A 306 6.04 -12.88 15.02
C GLY A 306 6.59 -11.63 15.71
N ALA A 307 7.54 -11.78 16.62
CA ALA A 307 8.20 -10.65 17.27
C ALA A 307 9.13 -9.89 16.31
N GLY A 308 9.89 -10.62 15.46
CA GLY A 308 10.76 -10.00 14.46
C GLY A 308 9.97 -9.35 13.33
N GLN A 309 8.89 -9.98 12.86
CA GLN A 309 7.96 -9.36 11.92
C GLN A 309 7.38 -8.05 12.46
N LYS A 310 6.99 -8.05 13.76
CA LYS A 310 6.54 -6.83 14.42
C LYS A 310 7.63 -5.76 14.51
N ALA A 311 8.85 -6.13 14.86
CA ALA A 311 9.97 -5.19 14.97
C ALA A 311 10.24 -4.51 13.58
N PHE A 312 10.25 -5.30 12.51
CA PHE A 312 10.34 -4.76 11.15
C PHE A 312 9.19 -3.79 10.84
N ALA A 313 7.94 -4.18 11.14
CA ALA A 313 6.77 -3.34 10.90
C ALA A 313 6.79 -2.04 11.73
N ASP A 314 7.29 -2.11 12.98
CA ASP A 314 7.46 -0.93 13.84
C ASP A 314 8.48 0.05 13.24
N ASP A 315 9.68 -0.44 12.89
CA ASP A 315 10.75 0.38 12.33
C ASP A 315 10.35 0.98 10.97
N LEU A 316 9.65 0.20 10.13
CA LEU A 316 9.12 0.67 8.85
C LEU A 316 8.12 1.81 9.06
N VAL A 317 7.12 1.63 9.92
CA VAL A 317 6.09 2.66 10.21
C VAL A 317 6.72 3.91 10.81
N ASP A 318 7.66 3.76 11.73
CA ASP A 318 8.35 4.88 12.36
C ASP A 318 9.20 5.66 11.35
N MET A 319 9.84 4.97 10.41
CA MET A 319 10.59 5.61 9.32
C MET A 319 9.65 6.31 8.33
N LEU A 320 8.62 5.62 7.81
CA LEU A 320 7.66 6.20 6.85
C LEU A 320 6.92 7.41 7.41
N SER A 321 6.67 7.43 8.72
CA SER A 321 5.98 8.54 9.39
C SER A 321 6.77 9.85 9.41
N ARG A 322 8.07 9.83 9.14
CA ARG A 322 8.91 11.03 9.01
C ARG A 322 8.76 11.71 7.65
N HIS A 323 8.25 11.00 6.64
CA HIS A 323 8.07 11.50 5.27
C HIS A 323 6.65 11.99 5.05
N GLY A 324 6.45 13.30 4.97
CA GLY A 324 5.12 13.92 4.86
C GLY A 324 4.37 13.60 3.57
N ASN A 325 5.10 13.27 2.49
CA ASN A 325 4.56 12.88 1.19
C ASN A 325 4.26 11.37 1.08
N VAL A 326 4.63 10.55 2.08
CA VAL A 326 4.27 9.13 2.10
C VAL A 326 2.87 8.98 2.67
N THR A 327 1.93 8.55 1.83
CA THR A 327 0.50 8.51 2.12
C THR A 327 -0.12 7.12 2.11
N GLY A 328 0.63 6.07 1.73
CA GLY A 328 0.10 4.70 1.69
C GLY A 328 1.07 3.64 2.19
N LEU A 329 0.52 2.61 2.85
CA LEU A 329 1.24 1.42 3.31
C LEU A 329 0.35 0.20 3.19
N PHE A 330 0.74 -0.75 2.33
CA PHE A 330 -0.02 -1.97 2.05
C PHE A 330 0.86 -3.20 2.28
N TRP A 331 0.39 -4.10 3.17
CA TRP A 331 1.05 -5.36 3.43
C TRP A 331 0.63 -6.42 2.41
N TRP A 332 1.60 -7.16 1.89
CA TRP A 332 1.37 -8.19 0.88
C TRP A 332 0.80 -9.47 1.50
N PHE A 333 -0.25 -10.02 0.90
CA PHE A 333 -0.95 -11.23 1.39
C PHE A 333 -1.29 -11.18 2.88
N MET A 334 -1.80 -10.05 3.36
CA MET A 334 -2.03 -9.86 4.79
C MET A 334 -3.00 -10.86 5.41
N GLU A 335 -3.93 -11.42 4.61
CA GLU A 335 -4.93 -12.40 5.02
C GLU A 335 -4.41 -13.83 5.02
N ALA A 336 -3.22 -14.09 4.48
CA ALA A 336 -2.69 -15.44 4.33
C ALA A 336 -2.63 -16.18 5.67
N ASN A 337 -3.19 -17.41 5.70
CA ASN A 337 -3.34 -18.22 6.90
C ASN A 337 -3.60 -19.68 6.54
N GLU A 338 -2.86 -20.61 7.11
CA GLU A 338 -3.02 -22.05 6.89
C GLU A 338 -3.80 -22.76 8.02
N CYS A 339 -4.21 -22.02 9.07
CA CYS A 339 -4.94 -22.60 10.19
C CYS A 339 -6.31 -23.11 9.76
N GLY A 340 -6.59 -24.36 10.07
CA GLY A 340 -7.83 -25.04 9.68
C GLY A 340 -7.83 -25.62 8.27
N LEU A 341 -6.74 -25.44 7.50
CA LEU A 341 -6.57 -26.01 6.17
C LEU A 341 -5.69 -27.28 6.23
N ASP A 342 -5.97 -28.22 5.34
CA ASP A 342 -5.03 -29.29 5.01
C ASP A 342 -4.17 -28.84 3.84
N TRP A 343 -2.94 -28.44 4.11
CA TRP A 343 -2.07 -27.85 3.11
C TRP A 343 -1.71 -28.80 1.96
N SER A 344 -1.92 -30.10 2.12
CA SER A 344 -1.69 -31.10 1.07
C SER A 344 -2.86 -31.23 0.09
N THR A 345 -4.08 -30.89 0.52
CA THR A 345 -5.32 -31.12 -0.25
C THR A 345 -6.22 -29.90 -0.36
N ASN A 346 -6.02 -28.88 0.49
CA ASN A 346 -6.93 -27.74 0.63
C ASN A 346 -6.20 -26.40 0.83
N ARG A 347 -4.99 -26.28 0.28
CA ARG A 347 -4.20 -25.05 0.34
C ARG A 347 -4.77 -23.99 -0.60
N VAL A 348 -4.71 -22.73 -0.19
CA VAL A 348 -5.14 -21.56 -0.99
C VAL A 348 -4.02 -21.06 -1.88
N THR A 349 -2.78 -20.99 -1.38
CA THR A 349 -1.59 -20.58 -2.13
C THR A 349 -0.35 -21.36 -1.71
N ASP A 350 0.57 -21.58 -2.64
CA ASP A 350 1.87 -22.22 -2.38
C ASP A 350 2.92 -21.25 -1.83
N ASN A 351 2.70 -19.93 -1.98
CA ASN A 351 3.66 -18.89 -1.65
C ASN A 351 3.11 -17.86 -0.66
N TRP A 352 4.01 -17.16 0.03
CA TRP A 352 3.79 -15.98 0.86
C TRP A 352 3.00 -16.19 2.16
N TYR A 353 2.38 -17.36 2.41
CA TYR A 353 1.61 -17.60 3.63
C TYR A 353 2.48 -17.57 4.92
N ASN A 354 3.82 -17.58 4.79
CA ASN A 354 4.76 -17.36 5.89
C ASN A 354 5.03 -15.87 6.20
N ALA A 355 4.45 -14.96 5.43
CA ALA A 355 4.59 -13.51 5.61
C ALA A 355 3.26 -12.81 5.93
N GLY A 356 2.14 -13.54 6.00
CA GLY A 356 0.83 -13.03 6.35
C GLY A 356 0.79 -12.40 7.76
N LEU A 357 -0.36 -11.79 8.08
CA LEU A 357 -0.59 -11.18 9.40
C LEU A 357 -1.40 -12.07 10.35
N PHE A 358 -1.41 -13.38 10.07
CA PHE A 358 -1.99 -14.40 10.93
C PHE A 358 -1.01 -15.57 11.07
N ASP A 359 -0.93 -16.12 12.25
CA ASP A 359 -0.10 -17.30 12.54
C ASP A 359 -0.70 -18.55 11.89
N ASN A 360 0.07 -19.25 11.09
CA ASN A 360 -0.40 -20.38 10.27
C ASN A 360 -0.87 -21.60 11.09
N GLN A 361 -0.42 -21.75 12.33
CA GLN A 361 -0.79 -22.88 13.20
C GLN A 361 -2.00 -22.56 14.04
N THR A 362 -2.06 -21.35 14.58
CA THR A 362 -3.08 -20.95 15.55
C THR A 362 -4.17 -20.06 14.95
N GLY A 363 -3.99 -19.54 13.74
CA GLY A 363 -4.86 -18.56 13.11
C GLY A 363 -4.93 -17.20 13.83
N ARG A 364 -4.09 -16.96 14.82
CA ARG A 364 -4.13 -15.73 15.61
C ARG A 364 -3.51 -14.56 14.87
N ALA A 365 -4.15 -13.41 14.98
CA ALA A 365 -3.61 -12.15 14.45
C ALA A 365 -2.21 -11.87 15.00
N MET A 366 -1.28 -11.60 14.07
CA MET A 366 0.12 -11.34 14.38
C MET A 366 0.29 -9.94 14.99
N PRO A 367 1.26 -9.74 15.90
CA PRO A 367 1.50 -8.45 16.53
C PRO A 367 1.82 -7.31 15.55
N ALA A 368 2.39 -7.62 14.37
CA ALA A 368 2.70 -6.67 13.32
C ALA A 368 1.46 -5.92 12.79
N LEU A 369 0.27 -6.53 12.84
CA LEU A 369 -0.99 -5.87 12.43
C LEU A 369 -1.23 -4.57 13.22
N SER A 370 -0.94 -4.56 14.53
CA SER A 370 -1.09 -3.36 15.36
C SER A 370 -0.05 -2.28 15.03
N SER A 371 1.10 -2.65 14.49
CA SER A 371 2.14 -1.72 14.06
C SER A 371 1.71 -0.96 12.81
N LEU A 372 1.12 -1.64 11.83
CA LEU A 372 0.62 -1.01 10.60
C LEU A 372 -0.42 0.08 10.91
N ALA A 373 -1.36 -0.18 11.81
CA ALA A 373 -2.41 0.76 12.19
C ALA A 373 -1.85 2.11 12.72
N ARG A 374 -0.64 2.13 13.31
CA ARG A 374 0.02 3.36 13.77
C ARG A 374 0.34 4.33 12.63
N PHE A 375 0.55 3.84 11.42
CA PHE A 375 0.82 4.69 10.26
C PHE A 375 -0.31 5.69 9.98
N ASN A 376 -1.56 5.30 10.20
CA ASN A 376 -2.73 6.18 10.06
C ASN A 376 -2.83 7.21 11.19
N VAL A 377 -2.39 6.83 12.41
CA VAL A 377 -2.50 7.69 13.61
C VAL A 377 -1.44 8.81 13.62
N THR A 378 -0.22 8.51 13.16
CA THR A 378 0.89 9.48 13.17
C THR A 378 0.67 10.68 12.25
N ALA A 379 -0.16 10.56 11.21
CA ALA A 379 -0.54 11.69 10.34
C ALA A 379 -1.30 12.81 11.08
N GLY A 380 -2.02 12.48 12.14
CA GLY A 380 -2.73 13.46 12.98
C GLY A 380 -1.83 14.16 14.02
N MET A 381 -0.59 13.66 14.23
CA MET A 381 0.31 14.14 15.28
C MET A 381 1.40 15.10 14.80
N ALA A 382 1.72 15.14 13.53
CA ALA A 382 2.73 16.06 12.97
C ALA A 382 2.32 17.55 13.04
N GLY A 383 1.06 17.83 13.39
CA GLY A 383 0.52 19.19 13.51
C GLY A 383 0.46 19.77 14.92
N HIS A 384 0.85 19.05 15.98
CA HIS A 384 0.66 19.52 17.36
C HIS A 384 1.87 19.28 18.27
N ALA A 385 3.04 19.79 17.90
CA ALA A 385 4.08 20.15 18.85
C ALA A 385 3.83 21.60 19.30
N VAL A 386 2.82 21.80 20.14
CA VAL A 386 2.63 23.06 20.88
C VAL A 386 2.83 22.75 22.35
N GLY A 387 3.96 23.25 22.90
CA GLY A 387 4.08 23.46 24.31
C GLY A 387 2.99 24.44 24.77
N GLY A 388 1.96 23.89 25.43
CA GLY A 388 0.86 24.66 26.00
C GLY A 388 0.29 23.91 27.19
N GLY A 389 0.38 24.51 28.39
CA GLY A 389 -0.10 23.96 29.63
C GLY A 389 -1.60 23.61 29.56
N VAL A 390 -1.94 22.44 30.08
CA VAL A 390 -3.30 21.92 30.14
C VAL A 390 -4.10 22.73 31.18
N GLY A 391 -4.84 23.74 30.72
CA GLY A 391 -5.82 24.46 31.48
C GLY A 391 -7.23 23.98 31.14
N GLY A 392 -7.70 22.93 31.80
CA GLY A 392 -9.09 22.46 31.65
C GLY A 392 -9.33 21.16 32.40
N GLY A 393 -10.06 21.20 33.51
CA GLY A 393 -10.29 20.09 34.45
C GLY A 393 -11.28 19.00 34.00
N GLY A 394 -11.48 18.76 32.72
CA GLY A 394 -12.40 17.75 32.18
C GLY A 394 -11.87 16.31 32.27
N PRO A 395 -12.76 15.30 32.17
CA PRO A 395 -12.40 13.91 32.23
C PRO A 395 -11.52 13.49 31.04
N VAL A 396 -10.57 12.54 31.31
CA VAL A 396 -9.61 11.98 30.36
C VAL A 396 -9.90 10.49 30.19
N TYR A 397 -9.86 10.03 28.95
CA TYR A 397 -10.20 8.66 28.54
C TYR A 397 -9.04 8.02 27.77
N THR A 398 -8.92 6.69 27.82
CA THR A 398 -8.11 5.92 26.87
C THR A 398 -8.72 6.04 25.47
N LEU A 399 -7.95 5.66 24.42
CA LEU A 399 -8.49 5.57 23.05
C LEU A 399 -9.64 4.56 22.93
N GLY A 400 -9.73 3.59 23.85
CA GLY A 400 -10.85 2.65 23.96
C GLY A 400 -12.05 3.15 24.74
N GLY A 401 -12.11 4.46 25.12
CA GLY A 401 -13.25 5.09 25.79
C GLY A 401 -13.31 4.85 27.30
N VAL A 402 -12.31 4.26 27.93
CA VAL A 402 -12.26 4.06 29.38
C VAL A 402 -11.78 5.33 30.07
N ARG A 403 -12.56 5.86 31.03
CA ARG A 403 -12.17 7.04 31.82
C ARG A 403 -11.00 6.68 32.76
N VAL A 404 -9.89 7.43 32.67
CA VAL A 404 -8.66 7.17 33.43
C VAL A 404 -8.24 8.32 34.36
N GLY A 405 -8.86 9.48 34.24
CA GLY A 405 -8.52 10.62 35.09
C GLY A 405 -9.24 11.90 34.71
N SER A 406 -8.70 13.04 35.18
CA SER A 406 -9.10 14.39 34.82
C SER A 406 -7.89 15.22 34.39
N GLY A 407 -8.10 16.28 33.61
CA GLY A 407 -7.03 17.11 33.04
C GLY A 407 -6.03 17.65 34.08
N ASN A 408 -6.46 17.88 35.32
CA ASN A 408 -5.60 18.34 36.41
C ASN A 408 -4.70 17.23 37.00
N GLY A 409 -4.99 15.97 36.70
CA GLY A 409 -4.19 14.80 37.14
C GLY A 409 -3.47 14.09 35.97
N ALA A 410 -3.44 14.67 34.79
CA ALA A 410 -2.90 14.03 33.59
C ALA A 410 -1.40 13.65 33.72
N GLY A 411 -0.61 14.39 34.51
CA GLY A 411 0.79 14.08 34.78
C GLY A 411 1.04 12.80 35.60
N GLN A 412 -0.01 12.20 36.18
CA GLN A 412 0.05 10.95 36.93
C GLN A 412 -0.37 9.72 36.11
N LEU A 413 -0.81 9.93 34.87
CA LEU A 413 -1.18 8.83 33.98
C LEU A 413 0.07 8.17 33.41
N PRO A 414 0.06 6.85 33.17
CA PRO A 414 1.14 6.16 32.47
C PRO A 414 1.45 6.78 31.12
N PRO A 415 2.69 6.65 30.60
CA PRO A 415 3.01 7.08 29.24
C PRO A 415 2.03 6.47 28.23
N GLY A 416 1.42 7.31 27.40
CA GLY A 416 0.39 6.87 26.45
C GLY A 416 -0.36 8.01 25.81
N ILE A 417 -1.31 7.66 24.95
CA ILE A 417 -2.22 8.60 24.28
C ILE A 417 -3.60 8.49 24.93
N TYR A 418 -4.16 9.63 25.25
CA TYR A 418 -5.46 9.78 25.90
C TYR A 418 -6.31 10.79 25.15
N VAL A 419 -7.62 10.82 25.41
CA VAL A 419 -8.58 11.78 24.81
C VAL A 419 -9.33 12.48 25.93
N THR A 420 -9.44 13.79 25.86
CA THR A 420 -10.26 14.58 26.77
C THR A 420 -11.74 14.57 26.34
N SER A 421 -12.66 14.90 27.23
CA SER A 421 -14.11 14.91 26.95
C SER A 421 -14.54 15.88 25.84
N ASP A 422 -13.70 16.85 25.49
CA ASP A 422 -13.89 17.78 24.38
C ASP A 422 -13.18 17.32 23.08
N GLY A 423 -12.73 16.05 23.04
CA GLY A 423 -12.13 15.41 21.86
C GLY A 423 -10.66 15.73 21.63
N ARG A 424 -9.99 16.46 22.53
CA ARG A 424 -8.55 16.73 22.39
C ARG A 424 -7.72 15.50 22.78
N LYS A 425 -6.66 15.23 22.03
CA LYS A 425 -5.68 14.19 22.35
C LYS A 425 -4.64 14.72 23.31
N LEU A 426 -4.30 13.92 24.32
CA LEU A 426 -3.28 14.17 25.34
C LEU A 426 -2.21 13.08 25.22
N SER A 427 -0.94 13.46 25.01
CA SER A 427 0.21 12.55 24.99
C SER A 427 1.01 12.69 26.28
N ILE A 428 1.22 11.59 26.99
CA ILE A 428 2.04 11.52 28.20
C ILE A 428 3.34 10.78 27.85
N GLY A 429 4.46 11.50 27.85
CA GLY A 429 5.80 10.93 27.61
C GLY A 429 6.38 10.29 28.89
N ARG A 430 7.39 9.42 28.74
CA ARG A 430 8.22 8.97 29.88
C ARG A 430 9.07 10.16 30.33
N GLY A 431 8.79 10.69 31.49
CA GLY A 431 9.65 11.69 32.14
C GLY A 431 11.02 11.05 32.43
N HIS A 432 12.09 11.63 31.93
CA HIS A 432 13.42 11.36 32.44
C HIS A 432 13.50 11.99 33.82
N GLY A 433 13.42 11.15 34.83
CA GLY A 433 13.81 11.53 36.20
C GLY A 433 15.32 11.75 36.22
N GLY A 434 15.76 12.97 36.06
CA GLY A 434 17.10 13.40 36.42
C GLY A 434 17.12 13.66 37.91
N VAL A 435 17.75 12.80 38.69
CA VAL A 435 18.28 13.15 40.01
C VAL A 435 19.57 13.90 39.74
N ALA A 436 19.56 15.19 40.02
CA ALA A 436 20.80 15.96 40.18
C ALA A 436 20.96 16.21 41.68
N GLU A 437 22.07 15.71 42.26
CA GLU A 437 22.72 16.42 43.35
C GLU A 437 23.41 17.65 42.80
#